data_383d823eaeef51142e1defa46efe1e0f
#
_entry.id   383d823eaeef51142e1defa46efe1e0f
#
_cell.length_a   1.000
_cell.length_b   1.000
_cell.length_c   1.000
_cell.angle_alpha   90.00
_cell.angle_beta   90.00
_cell.angle_gamma   90.00
#
_symmetry.space_group_name_H-M   'P 1'
#
loop_
_entity.id
_entity.type
_entity.pdbx_description
1 polymer ?
#
loop_
_entity_poly.entity_id
_entity_poly.type
_entity_poly.pdbx_seq_one_letter_code
_entity_poly.pdbx_strand_id
1 'polypeptide(L)'
;SDAEVMTIAIVAMSHFGNLETARQLLQEQGYIPRMLSKSRFNRRWHRLAELFLTLFNLLGETWKDLNELSVYVSDSFPIPTCANYRILTPGASAASLGGHQTSQKRWFYGSKEHLLTTAQRQPVKFFPTPGSYSDTRTLQLYP
;
A
#
# COMPACT_ATOMS: atom_id res chain seq x y z
N SER A 1 -18.92 -13.02 -1.47
CA SER A 1 -18.54 -12.71 -0.08
C SER A 1 -17.41 -11.69 -0.05
N ASP A 2 -17.10 -11.12 1.12
CA ASP A 2 -15.97 -10.20 1.30
C ASP A 2 -14.64 -10.96 1.17
N ALA A 3 -14.60 -12.18 1.69
CA ALA A 3 -13.45 -13.06 1.55
C ALA A 3 -13.07 -13.32 0.08
N GLU A 4 -14.04 -13.54 -0.81
CA GLU A 4 -13.77 -13.69 -2.25
C GLU A 4 -13.15 -12.43 -2.85
N VAL A 5 -13.65 -11.24 -2.48
CA VAL A 5 -13.10 -9.97 -2.97
C VAL A 5 -11.68 -9.77 -2.47
N MET A 6 -11.40 -10.09 -1.20
CA MET A 6 -10.05 -10.04 -0.63
C MET A 6 -9.12 -11.04 -1.32
N THR A 7 -9.58 -12.27 -1.56
CA THR A 7 -8.81 -13.29 -2.28
C THR A 7 -8.45 -12.83 -3.70
N ILE A 8 -9.42 -12.28 -4.44
CA ILE A 8 -9.17 -11.73 -5.79
C ILE A 8 -8.09 -10.65 -5.73
N ALA A 9 -8.15 -9.78 -4.74
CA ALA A 9 -7.18 -8.70 -4.59
C ALA A 9 -5.78 -9.21 -4.27
N ILE A 10 -5.65 -10.17 -3.36
CA ILE A 10 -4.36 -10.78 -3.02
C ILE A 10 -3.77 -11.48 -4.24
N VAL A 11 -4.57 -12.29 -4.96
CA VAL A 11 -4.14 -12.97 -6.19
C VAL A 11 -3.73 -11.95 -7.26
N ALA A 12 -4.50 -10.87 -7.42
CA ALA A 12 -4.18 -9.81 -8.37
C ALA A 12 -2.81 -9.19 -8.09
N MET A 13 -2.55 -8.83 -6.85
CA MET A 13 -1.29 -8.17 -6.45
C MET A 13 -0.10 -9.13 -6.53
N SER A 14 -0.30 -10.40 -6.19
CA SER A 14 0.78 -11.39 -6.18
C SER A 14 1.19 -11.87 -7.57
N HIS A 15 0.26 -11.90 -8.54
CA HIS A 15 0.51 -12.60 -9.81
C HIS A 15 0.28 -11.72 -11.05
N PHE A 16 -0.65 -10.78 -11.01
CA PHE A 16 -1.11 -10.08 -12.22
C PHE A 16 -0.83 -8.58 -12.23
N GLY A 17 -0.67 -7.94 -11.09
CA GLY A 17 -0.59 -6.49 -10.97
C GLY A 17 -1.87 -5.75 -11.40
N ASN A 18 -2.95 -6.48 -11.70
CA ASN A 18 -4.21 -5.95 -12.22
C ASN A 18 -5.42 -6.69 -11.66
N LEU A 19 -6.31 -5.96 -10.96
CA LEU A 19 -7.52 -6.51 -10.35
C LEU A 19 -8.52 -7.08 -11.36
N GLU A 20 -8.67 -6.44 -12.51
CA GLU A 20 -9.63 -6.88 -13.53
C GLU A 20 -9.19 -8.18 -14.19
N THR A 21 -7.90 -8.31 -14.50
CA THR A 21 -7.33 -9.54 -15.05
C THR A 21 -7.51 -10.72 -14.08
N ALA A 22 -7.21 -10.51 -12.79
CA ALA A 22 -7.41 -11.55 -11.78
C ALA A 22 -8.89 -11.95 -11.65
N ARG A 23 -9.78 -10.95 -11.65
CA ARG A 23 -11.23 -11.17 -11.57
C ARG A 23 -11.73 -12.03 -12.74
N GLN A 24 -11.35 -11.70 -13.96
CA GLN A 24 -11.74 -12.43 -15.17
C GLN A 24 -11.21 -13.86 -15.14
N LEU A 25 -9.93 -14.03 -14.88
CA LEU A 25 -9.30 -15.35 -14.85
C LEU A 25 -9.95 -16.27 -13.80
N LEU A 26 -10.16 -15.80 -12.58
CA LEU A 26 -10.77 -16.58 -11.51
C LEU A 26 -12.23 -16.96 -11.83
N GLN A 27 -12.93 -16.13 -12.60
CA GLN A 27 -14.26 -16.44 -13.11
C GLN A 27 -14.21 -17.51 -14.21
N GLU A 28 -13.33 -17.34 -15.20
CA GLU A 28 -13.18 -18.26 -16.33
C GLU A 28 -12.75 -19.65 -15.90
N GLN A 29 -11.87 -19.72 -14.89
CA GLN A 29 -11.39 -20.98 -14.32
C GLN A 29 -12.41 -21.62 -13.35
N GLY A 30 -13.55 -20.98 -13.09
CA GLY A 30 -14.60 -21.51 -12.24
C GLY A 30 -14.33 -21.43 -10.73
N TYR A 31 -13.23 -20.79 -10.27
CA TYR A 31 -12.94 -20.63 -8.85
C TYR A 31 -13.96 -19.75 -8.14
N ILE A 32 -14.50 -18.75 -8.83
CA ILE A 32 -15.54 -17.86 -8.31
C ILE A 32 -16.67 -17.77 -9.35
N PRO A 33 -17.60 -18.76 -9.38
CA PRO A 33 -18.61 -18.85 -10.44
C PRO A 33 -19.62 -17.68 -10.44
N ARG A 34 -19.90 -17.12 -9.25
CA ARG A 34 -20.82 -15.98 -9.07
C ARG A 34 -20.06 -14.67 -8.91
N MET A 35 -19.22 -14.36 -9.89
CA MET A 35 -18.41 -13.16 -9.89
C MET A 35 -19.28 -11.89 -9.91
N LEU A 36 -18.89 -10.92 -9.10
CA LEU A 36 -19.51 -9.59 -9.11
C LEU A 36 -19.19 -8.85 -10.41
N SER A 37 -20.13 -8.04 -10.88
CA SER A 37 -19.84 -7.09 -11.96
C SER A 37 -18.74 -6.11 -11.54
N LYS A 38 -17.98 -5.58 -12.48
CA LYS A 38 -16.87 -4.66 -12.25
C LYS A 38 -17.23 -3.51 -11.29
N SER A 39 -18.39 -2.87 -11.50
CA SER A 39 -18.83 -1.75 -10.65
C SER A 39 -19.15 -2.17 -9.22
N ARG A 40 -19.77 -3.36 -9.04
CA ARG A 40 -20.08 -3.90 -7.72
C ARG A 40 -18.82 -4.35 -7.01
N PHE A 41 -17.89 -4.96 -7.73
CA PHE A 41 -16.59 -5.36 -7.24
C PHE A 41 -15.82 -4.14 -6.71
N ASN A 42 -15.67 -3.07 -7.52
CA ASN A 42 -14.97 -1.86 -7.12
C ASN A 42 -15.59 -1.21 -5.87
N ARG A 43 -16.91 -1.07 -5.82
CA ARG A 43 -17.56 -0.51 -4.62
C ARG A 43 -17.31 -1.35 -3.38
N ARG A 44 -17.31 -2.66 -3.51
CA ARG A 44 -17.06 -3.57 -2.38
C ARG A 44 -15.59 -3.54 -1.97
N TRP A 45 -14.69 -3.56 -2.94
CA TRP A 45 -13.26 -3.41 -2.71
C TRP A 45 -12.92 -2.19 -1.82
N HIS A 46 -13.44 -1.02 -2.17
CA HIS A 46 -13.19 0.20 -1.38
C HIS A 46 -13.74 0.14 0.04
N ARG A 47 -14.74 -0.68 0.32
CA ARG A 47 -15.27 -0.87 1.67
C ARG A 47 -14.44 -1.81 2.54
N LEU A 48 -13.54 -2.55 1.94
CA LEU A 48 -12.72 -3.56 2.62
C LEU A 48 -11.38 -3.02 3.13
N ALA A 49 -11.13 -1.72 3.00
CA ALA A 49 -9.85 -1.11 3.42
C ALA A 49 -9.51 -1.43 4.89
N GLU A 50 -10.48 -1.30 5.80
CA GLU A 50 -10.32 -1.62 7.22
C GLU A 50 -10.02 -3.10 7.47
N LEU A 51 -10.65 -4.00 6.72
CA LEU A 51 -10.38 -5.44 6.82
C LEU A 51 -8.99 -5.79 6.30
N PHE A 52 -8.53 -5.14 5.23
CA PHE A 52 -7.15 -5.31 4.76
C PHE A 52 -6.13 -4.79 5.77
N LEU A 53 -6.41 -3.64 6.38
CA LEU A 53 -5.56 -3.10 7.43
C LEU A 53 -5.50 -4.04 8.64
N THR A 54 -6.66 -4.58 9.05
CA THR A 54 -6.73 -5.56 10.14
C THR A 54 -5.93 -6.83 9.82
N LEU A 55 -6.08 -7.36 8.61
CA LEU A 55 -5.31 -8.51 8.15
C LEU A 55 -3.81 -8.22 8.13
N PHE A 56 -3.41 -7.06 7.61
CA PHE A 56 -2.02 -6.64 7.58
C PHE A 56 -1.42 -6.54 8.98
N ASN A 57 -2.13 -5.92 9.92
CA ASN A 57 -1.67 -5.77 11.29
C ASN A 57 -1.55 -7.14 11.98
N LEU A 58 -2.50 -8.05 11.79
CA LEU A 58 -2.44 -9.41 12.33
C LEU A 58 -1.23 -10.17 11.80
N LEU A 59 -0.97 -10.09 10.49
CA LEU A 59 0.21 -10.70 9.89
C LEU A 59 1.50 -10.04 10.41
N GLY A 60 1.51 -8.71 10.54
CA GLY A 60 2.64 -7.96 11.06
C GLY A 60 3.02 -8.38 12.48
N GLU A 61 2.06 -8.51 13.38
CA GLU A 61 2.33 -9.02 14.73
C GLU A 61 2.85 -10.46 14.70
N THR A 62 2.24 -11.32 13.87
CA THR A 62 2.73 -12.70 13.69
C THR A 62 4.20 -12.73 13.22
N TRP A 63 4.57 -11.88 12.26
CA TRP A 63 5.95 -11.80 11.76
C TRP A 63 6.92 -11.22 12.80
N LYS A 64 6.46 -10.30 13.65
CA LYS A 64 7.26 -9.80 14.79
C LYS A 64 7.59 -10.92 15.75
N ASP A 65 6.59 -11.71 16.13
CA ASP A 65 6.75 -12.84 17.08
C ASP A 65 7.69 -13.93 16.53
N LEU A 66 7.69 -14.12 15.21
CA LEU A 66 8.57 -15.07 14.53
C LEU A 66 9.97 -14.52 14.20
N ASN A 67 10.23 -13.23 14.44
CA ASN A 67 11.50 -12.60 14.13
C ASN A 67 12.51 -12.73 15.28
N GLU A 68 13.10 -13.91 15.42
CA GLU A 68 14.05 -14.25 16.48
C GLU A 68 15.24 -13.27 16.58
N LEU A 69 15.69 -12.75 15.45
CA LEU A 69 16.86 -11.84 15.38
C LEU A 69 16.54 -10.42 15.78
N SER A 70 15.26 -10.06 15.89
CA SER A 70 14.80 -8.68 16.14
C SER A 70 15.43 -7.64 15.21
N VAL A 71 15.80 -8.05 13.98
CA VAL A 71 16.37 -7.18 12.95
C VAL A 71 15.26 -6.75 12.01
N TYR A 72 15.17 -5.43 11.78
CA TYR A 72 14.19 -4.84 10.89
C TYR A 72 14.86 -3.97 9.84
N VAL A 73 14.25 -3.94 8.65
CA VAL A 73 14.65 -3.07 7.54
C VAL A 73 13.51 -2.10 7.27
N SER A 74 13.86 -0.83 7.18
CA SER A 74 12.91 0.24 6.85
C SER A 74 13.25 0.82 5.49
N ASP A 75 12.25 0.97 4.64
CA ASP A 75 12.35 1.65 3.35
C ASP A 75 11.14 2.55 3.12
N SER A 76 11.28 3.53 2.24
CA SER A 76 10.20 4.44 1.89
C SER A 76 10.07 4.58 0.37
N PHE A 77 8.83 4.72 -0.10
CA PHE A 77 8.56 4.98 -1.51
C PHE A 77 7.52 6.09 -1.67
N PRO A 78 7.66 6.94 -2.69
CA PRO A 78 6.72 8.02 -2.93
C PRO A 78 5.43 7.52 -3.57
N ILE A 79 4.29 8.04 -3.08
CA ILE A 79 2.98 7.91 -3.72
C ILE A 79 2.57 9.29 -4.25
N PRO A 80 2.83 9.57 -5.55
CA PRO A 80 2.48 10.85 -6.13
C PRO A 80 0.95 10.97 -6.29
N THR A 81 0.40 12.05 -5.77
CA THR A 81 -1.03 12.37 -5.89
C THR A 81 -1.33 13.13 -7.18
N CYS A 82 -0.38 13.96 -7.63
CA CYS A 82 -0.50 14.69 -8.90
C CYS A 82 0.86 14.99 -9.51
N ALA A 83 0.85 15.31 -10.80
CA ALA A 83 2.06 15.77 -11.49
C ALA A 83 2.43 17.20 -11.05
N ASN A 84 3.74 17.51 -11.03
CA ASN A 84 4.29 18.77 -10.52
C ASN A 84 3.67 20.03 -11.13
N TYR A 85 3.23 20.02 -12.40
CA TYR A 85 2.62 21.18 -13.05
C TYR A 85 1.24 21.56 -12.48
N ARG A 86 0.58 20.68 -11.71
CA ARG A 86 -0.71 20.95 -11.06
C ARG A 86 -0.58 21.52 -9.64
N ILE A 87 0.64 21.63 -9.13
CA ILE A 87 0.93 22.14 -7.77
C ILE A 87 0.74 23.65 -7.66
N LEU A 88 0.58 24.36 -8.79
CA LEU A 88 0.49 25.82 -8.86
C LEU A 88 -0.81 26.41 -8.28
N THR A 89 -1.72 25.60 -7.77
CA THR A 89 -2.92 26.08 -7.07
C THR A 89 -2.60 26.25 -5.58
N PRO A 90 -2.51 27.48 -5.05
CA PRO A 90 -2.08 27.68 -3.67
C PRO A 90 -3.17 27.27 -2.69
N GLY A 91 -2.92 26.17 -1.97
CA GLY A 91 -3.64 25.83 -0.75
C GLY A 91 -2.61 25.62 0.36
N ALA A 92 -2.87 26.11 1.57
CA ALA A 92 -1.95 26.07 2.71
C ALA A 92 -1.44 24.66 3.07
N SER A 93 -2.08 23.60 2.57
CA SER A 93 -1.72 22.18 2.72
C SER A 93 -0.63 21.73 1.73
N ALA A 94 -0.33 22.54 0.71
CA ALA A 94 0.52 22.15 -0.41
C ALA A 94 2.01 22.00 -0.03
N ALA A 95 2.52 22.83 0.86
CA ALA A 95 3.95 22.87 1.20
C ALA A 95 4.46 21.58 1.88
N SER A 96 3.61 20.88 2.64
CA SER A 96 4.01 19.66 3.36
C SER A 96 4.03 18.40 2.49
N LEU A 97 3.32 18.42 1.35
CA LEU A 97 3.22 17.27 0.45
C LEU A 97 4.30 17.24 -0.64
N GLY A 98 5.07 18.34 -0.81
CA GLY A 98 6.19 18.39 -1.75
C GLY A 98 7.38 17.57 -1.24
N GLY A 99 7.85 16.60 -2.01
CA GLY A 99 9.00 15.78 -1.68
C GLY A 99 9.97 15.61 -2.84
N HIS A 100 11.22 15.26 -2.52
CA HIS A 100 12.25 14.94 -3.51
C HIS A 100 12.62 13.47 -3.40
N GLN A 101 12.53 12.76 -4.51
CA GLN A 101 12.98 11.38 -4.61
C GLN A 101 14.42 11.34 -5.13
N THR A 102 15.36 11.12 -4.22
CA THR A 102 16.80 11.18 -4.52
C THR A 102 17.22 10.11 -5.52
N SER A 103 16.67 8.89 -5.44
CA SER A 103 16.98 7.77 -6.33
C SER A 103 16.61 8.05 -7.80
N GLN A 104 15.53 8.79 -8.04
CA GLN A 104 15.06 9.15 -9.38
C GLN A 104 15.35 10.63 -9.74
N LYS A 105 16.00 11.39 -8.84
CA LYS A 105 16.34 12.82 -9.00
C LYS A 105 15.14 13.66 -9.46
N ARG A 106 13.94 13.37 -8.92
CA ARG A 106 12.73 14.10 -9.29
C ARG A 106 11.95 14.59 -8.08
N TRP A 107 11.25 15.72 -8.27
CA TRP A 107 10.28 16.20 -7.31
C TRP A 107 8.93 15.51 -7.54
N PHE A 108 8.22 15.26 -6.46
CA PHE A 108 6.85 14.75 -6.50
C PHE A 108 5.99 15.50 -5.49
N TYR A 109 4.68 15.41 -5.67
CA TYR A 109 3.69 15.97 -4.76
C TYR A 109 2.78 14.82 -4.30
N GLY A 110 2.77 14.54 -3.01
CA GLY A 110 2.04 13.41 -2.45
C GLY A 110 2.53 13.00 -1.08
N SER A 111 2.30 11.73 -0.74
CA SER A 111 2.79 11.09 0.47
C SER A 111 4.01 10.20 0.19
N LYS A 112 4.73 9.86 1.25
CA LYS A 112 5.66 8.73 1.28
C LYS A 112 5.04 7.63 2.13
N GLU A 113 5.06 6.41 1.62
CA GLU A 113 4.76 5.23 2.42
C GLU A 113 6.06 4.66 2.98
N HIS A 114 6.09 4.46 4.29
CA HIS A 114 7.18 3.82 4.99
C HIS A 114 6.79 2.38 5.29
N LEU A 115 7.63 1.45 4.89
CA LEU A 115 7.42 0.02 5.11
C LEU A 115 8.53 -0.51 6.01
N LEU A 116 8.14 -1.14 7.10
CA LEU A 116 9.01 -1.90 7.99
C LEU A 116 8.87 -3.38 7.69
N THR A 117 9.98 -4.05 7.45
CA THR A 117 10.03 -5.50 7.19
C THR A 117 11.02 -6.19 8.13
N THR A 118 10.85 -7.49 8.33
CA THR A 118 11.89 -8.34 8.94
C THR A 118 13.09 -8.48 7.98
N ALA A 119 14.20 -9.04 8.46
CA ALA A 119 15.35 -9.38 7.62
C ALA A 119 14.99 -10.35 6.47
N GLN A 120 13.95 -11.16 6.65
CA GLN A 120 13.40 -12.08 5.64
C GLN A 120 12.39 -11.39 4.69
N ARG A 121 12.29 -10.05 4.73
CA ARG A 121 11.38 -9.24 3.90
C ARG A 121 9.89 -9.45 4.17
N GLN A 122 9.53 -9.92 5.34
CA GLN A 122 8.15 -10.04 5.76
C GLN A 122 7.65 -8.68 6.25
N PRO A 123 6.54 -8.15 5.74
CA PRO A 123 6.05 -6.83 6.12
C PRO A 123 5.46 -6.86 7.54
N VAL A 124 5.92 -5.95 8.37
CA VAL A 124 5.49 -5.83 9.78
C VAL A 124 4.60 -4.63 9.98
N LYS A 125 4.99 -3.49 9.45
CA LYS A 125 4.26 -2.23 9.64
C LYS A 125 4.42 -1.31 8.44
N PHE A 126 3.38 -0.55 8.13
CA PHE A 126 3.49 0.57 7.20
C PHE A 126 2.77 1.80 7.77
N PHE A 127 3.18 2.97 7.34
CA PHE A 127 2.49 4.23 7.65
C PHE A 127 2.82 5.32 6.63
N PRO A 128 1.86 6.18 6.31
CA PRO A 128 2.07 7.30 5.42
C PRO A 128 2.65 8.50 6.17
N THR A 129 3.50 9.26 5.47
CA THR A 129 3.94 10.58 5.89
C THR A 129 3.79 11.58 4.75
N PRO A 130 3.72 12.90 5.03
CA PRO A 130 3.81 13.90 3.99
C PRO A 130 5.11 13.77 3.19
N GLY A 131 5.06 14.04 1.88
CA GLY A 131 6.21 13.87 0.98
C GLY A 131 7.47 14.66 1.36
N SER A 132 7.31 15.76 2.10
CA SER A 132 8.42 16.59 2.60
C SER A 132 9.22 15.96 3.75
N TYR A 133 8.71 14.90 4.38
CA TYR A 133 9.41 14.26 5.50
C TYR A 133 10.65 13.51 4.99
N SER A 134 11.77 13.69 5.69
CA SER A 134 12.98 12.91 5.45
C SER A 134 12.87 11.53 6.11
N ASP A 135 13.50 10.52 5.50
CA ASP A 135 13.48 9.15 6.02
C ASP A 135 14.13 9.05 7.41
N THR A 136 15.15 9.88 7.68
CA THR A 136 15.80 9.96 9.01
C THR A 136 14.85 10.44 10.10
N ARG A 137 13.98 11.41 9.79
CA ARG A 137 13.00 11.93 10.74
C ARG A 137 11.90 10.91 11.05
N THR A 138 11.57 10.07 10.10
CA THR A 138 10.54 9.04 10.26
C THR A 138 10.99 7.87 11.12
N LEU A 139 12.30 7.64 11.28
CA LEU A 139 12.81 6.63 12.22
C LEU A 139 12.36 6.87 13.66
N GLN A 140 12.08 8.11 14.03
CA GLN A 140 11.56 8.47 15.37
C GLN A 140 10.07 8.16 15.53
N LEU A 141 9.35 7.84 14.44
CA LEU A 141 7.92 7.50 14.44
C LEU A 141 7.68 5.99 14.56
N TYR A 142 8.74 5.19 14.46
CA TYR A 142 8.64 3.76 14.77
C TYR A 142 8.54 3.58 16.29
N PRO A 143 7.51 2.86 16.76
CA PRO A 143 7.34 2.57 18.18
C PRO A 143 8.39 1.59 18.68
#